data_fe48adbbb306ec55ff307dd8ecdd0901
#
_entry.id   fe48adbbb306ec55ff307dd8ecdd0901
#
_cell.length_a   1.000
_cell.length_b   1.000
_cell.length_c   1.000
_cell.angle_alpha   90.00
_cell.angle_beta   90.00
_cell.angle_gamma   90.00
#
_symmetry.space_group_name_H-M   'P 1'
#
loop_
_entity.id
_entity.type
_entity.pdbx_description
1 polymer ?
#
loop_
_entity_poly.entity_id
_entity_poly.type
_entity_poly.pdbx_seq_one_letter_code
_entity_poly.pdbx_strand_id
1 'polypeptide(L)'
;MNMPLTDLKPQAIRRTPEELVKHMKSFKLTPKFSAGVWFFTPGGNRFHVPYGKERSIAERLEIAATLKDYGLAGMEAHYPNEVNEDNLHIWQKFEKDSGIKLIAICPLLFRDQTFEFGSLSSPIKEKRKEAIELFKRALQLNKVMKTDFAICWPGIDGYENGFGIDFTAMRQRFVEGMAEAMDAVPGVRVAFEPKPYEPRGHILFGNTAEGMIMCHQVQDLLKNPENKKILAGGDIMVGLNPEIGHVLMAFEDLPYAYSWPLSEGRLVHVHLNSQPLGNYDQDLNVGTISPELLDGMMWILKMHSYQSWFGIDINPVRMPVETAIKNNIDAVKASIDRINDIDDESVIWAANNPDKARGWIEAYLLRARTTHPEKLAPLPSLKK
;
A
#
# COMPACT_ATOMS: atom_id res chain seq x y z
N MET A 1 20.43 7.48 -3.24
CA MET A 1 19.90 7.79 -4.58
C MET A 1 18.42 7.62 -4.45
N ASN A 2 17.63 8.69 -4.71
CA ASN A 2 16.19 8.49 -4.84
C ASN A 2 16.00 7.44 -5.94
N MET A 3 15.12 6.45 -5.74
CA MET A 3 14.69 5.59 -6.84
C MET A 3 14.33 6.53 -7.99
N PRO A 4 14.88 6.34 -9.19
CA PRO A 4 14.44 7.13 -10.29
C PRO A 4 12.93 6.91 -10.44
N LEU A 5 12.18 8.00 -10.46
CA LEU A 5 10.73 8.02 -10.66
C LEU A 5 10.31 7.31 -11.97
N THR A 6 11.28 6.91 -12.79
CA THR A 6 11.14 6.24 -14.07
C THR A 6 10.46 4.86 -14.01
N ASP A 7 10.43 4.22 -12.84
CA ASP A 7 9.86 2.87 -12.71
C ASP A 7 8.32 2.89 -12.55
N LEU A 8 7.74 4.09 -12.37
CA LEU A 8 6.30 4.28 -12.21
C LEU A 8 5.64 5.00 -13.41
N LYS A 9 6.24 4.93 -14.59
CA LYS A 9 5.60 5.50 -15.79
C LYS A 9 4.28 4.81 -16.08
N PRO A 10 3.25 5.57 -16.49
CA PRO A 10 1.97 5.00 -16.88
C PRO A 10 2.17 3.90 -17.91
N GLN A 11 1.87 2.67 -17.53
CA GLN A 11 1.93 1.52 -18.44
C GLN A 11 0.53 1.16 -18.95
N ALA A 12 -0.25 2.14 -19.37
CA ALA A 12 -1.51 1.92 -20.06
C ALA A 12 -1.30 1.24 -21.42
N ILE A 13 -0.44 0.25 -21.48
CA ILE A 13 -0.14 -0.50 -22.69
C ILE A 13 -1.21 -1.56 -22.85
N ARG A 14 -2.09 -1.36 -23.82
CA ARG A 14 -2.95 -2.45 -24.31
C ARG A 14 -2.03 -3.47 -25.00
N ARG A 15 -1.95 -4.66 -24.41
CA ARG A 15 -1.23 -5.79 -25.00
C ARG A 15 -2.21 -6.72 -25.71
N THR A 16 -1.83 -7.22 -26.88
CA THR A 16 -2.51 -8.39 -27.41
C THR A 16 -2.23 -9.60 -26.51
N PRO A 17 -3.03 -10.68 -26.57
CA PRO A 17 -2.74 -11.90 -25.80
C PRO A 17 -1.31 -12.39 -26.01
N GLU A 18 -0.77 -12.35 -27.24
CA GLU A 18 0.57 -12.78 -27.58
C GLU A 18 1.65 -11.89 -26.93
N GLU A 19 1.44 -10.57 -26.99
CA GLU A 19 2.34 -9.59 -26.33
C GLU A 19 2.31 -9.77 -24.81
N LEU A 20 1.13 -10.06 -24.23
CA LEU A 20 1.02 -10.32 -22.81
C LEU A 20 1.74 -11.62 -22.42
N VAL A 21 1.57 -12.70 -23.17
CA VAL A 21 2.32 -13.96 -22.95
C VAL A 21 3.81 -13.71 -23.01
N LYS A 22 4.31 -12.99 -24.03
CA LYS A 22 5.72 -12.67 -24.16
C LYS A 22 6.22 -11.89 -22.95
N HIS A 23 5.46 -10.90 -22.49
CA HIS A 23 5.79 -10.10 -21.30
C HIS A 23 5.85 -10.97 -20.05
N MET A 24 4.80 -11.74 -19.76
CA MET A 24 4.70 -12.59 -18.58
C MET A 24 5.83 -13.63 -18.49
N LYS A 25 6.22 -14.20 -19.61
CA LYS A 25 7.37 -15.12 -19.70
C LYS A 25 8.72 -14.43 -19.45
N SER A 26 8.84 -13.15 -19.77
CA SER A 26 10.08 -12.38 -19.64
C SER A 26 10.26 -11.71 -18.28
N PHE A 27 9.18 -11.48 -17.53
CA PHE A 27 9.19 -10.80 -16.24
C PHE A 27 8.94 -11.78 -15.10
N LYS A 28 9.82 -11.76 -14.11
CA LYS A 28 9.64 -12.48 -12.85
C LYS A 28 9.38 -11.47 -11.74
N LEU A 29 8.25 -11.61 -11.06
CA LEU A 29 7.95 -10.79 -9.90
C LEU A 29 8.95 -11.12 -8.78
N THR A 30 9.60 -10.11 -8.24
CA THR A 30 10.61 -10.26 -7.18
C THR A 30 10.28 -9.29 -6.06
N PRO A 31 10.00 -9.75 -4.84
CA PRO A 31 9.58 -8.88 -3.76
C PRO A 31 10.77 -8.18 -3.10
N LYS A 32 10.53 -6.94 -2.68
CA LYS A 32 11.40 -6.15 -1.82
C LYS A 32 10.56 -5.69 -0.62
N PHE A 33 10.84 -6.20 0.58
CA PHE A 33 9.97 -6.03 1.71
C PHE A 33 10.28 -4.79 2.54
N SER A 34 9.21 -4.09 2.94
CA SER A 34 9.20 -3.10 4.02
C SER A 34 8.21 -3.50 5.11
N ALA A 35 8.29 -2.82 6.24
CA ALA A 35 7.38 -3.03 7.37
C ALA A 35 7.19 -1.74 8.16
N GLY A 36 5.99 -1.57 8.71
CA GLY A 36 5.68 -0.46 9.61
C GLY A 36 6.34 -0.62 10.98
N VAL A 37 7.06 0.38 11.45
CA VAL A 37 7.70 0.32 12.76
C VAL A 37 6.69 0.36 13.92
N TRP A 38 5.46 0.82 13.65
CA TRP A 38 4.42 0.95 14.67
C TRP A 38 4.02 -0.36 15.32
N PHE A 39 3.98 -1.47 14.61
CA PHE A 39 3.61 -2.77 15.17
C PHE A 39 4.79 -3.57 15.74
N PHE A 40 6.00 -3.01 15.76
CA PHE A 40 7.15 -3.60 16.50
C PHE A 40 7.07 -3.38 18.01
N THR A 41 6.07 -2.65 18.49
CA THR A 41 5.70 -2.59 19.90
C THR A 41 4.31 -3.19 20.08
N PRO A 42 4.04 -3.89 21.22
CA PRO A 42 2.72 -4.47 21.44
C PRO A 42 1.64 -3.39 21.44
N GLY A 43 0.62 -3.59 20.62
CA GLY A 43 -0.58 -2.77 20.57
C GLY A 43 -1.68 -3.27 21.47
N GLY A 44 -2.55 -2.35 21.89
CA GLY A 44 -3.84 -2.64 22.51
C GLY A 44 -4.99 -2.14 21.63
N ASN A 45 -6.21 -2.47 22.01
CA ASN A 45 -7.41 -1.95 21.37
C ASN A 45 -8.53 -1.72 22.40
N ARG A 46 -9.73 -1.43 21.93
CA ARG A 46 -10.91 -1.20 22.78
C ARG A 46 -11.24 -2.36 23.73
N PHE A 47 -10.82 -3.59 23.42
CA PHE A 47 -11.19 -4.80 24.14
C PHE A 47 -10.05 -5.45 24.92
N HIS A 48 -8.80 -5.04 24.68
CA HIS A 48 -7.65 -5.57 25.41
C HIS A 48 -6.53 -4.54 25.53
N VAL A 49 -5.78 -4.65 26.62
CA VAL A 49 -4.54 -3.93 26.83
C VAL A 49 -3.42 -4.56 25.98
N PRO A 50 -2.29 -3.85 25.79
CA PRO A 50 -1.11 -4.43 25.12
C PRO A 50 -0.67 -5.74 25.77
N TYR A 51 -0.32 -6.75 24.94
CA TYR A 51 0.16 -8.06 25.40
C TYR A 51 1.65 -8.08 25.81
N GLY A 52 2.30 -6.95 25.88
CA GLY A 52 3.69 -6.83 26.28
C GLY A 52 4.03 -5.38 26.63
N LYS A 53 5.28 -5.17 27.07
CA LYS A 53 5.79 -3.84 27.36
C LYS A 53 5.98 -3.03 26.07
N GLU A 54 5.64 -1.77 26.12
CA GLU A 54 5.96 -0.82 25.05
C GLU A 54 7.48 -0.75 24.84
N ARG A 55 7.89 -0.67 23.57
CA ARG A 55 9.28 -0.59 23.13
C ARG A 55 9.59 0.81 22.62
N SER A 56 10.75 1.31 22.99
CA SER A 56 11.33 2.52 22.38
C SER A 56 11.63 2.32 20.89
N ILE A 57 11.79 3.40 20.14
CA ILE A 57 12.16 3.32 18.72
C ILE A 57 13.48 2.57 18.54
N ALA A 58 14.48 2.77 19.39
CA ALA A 58 15.75 2.04 19.31
C ALA A 58 15.53 0.52 19.42
N GLU A 59 14.76 0.07 20.43
CA GLU A 59 14.44 -1.36 20.61
C GLU A 59 13.67 -1.95 19.41
N ARG A 60 12.72 -1.20 18.83
CA ARG A 60 11.99 -1.63 17.63
C ARG A 60 12.93 -1.81 16.44
N LEU A 61 13.84 -0.88 16.24
CA LEU A 61 14.81 -0.91 15.15
C LEU A 61 15.89 -1.99 15.34
N GLU A 62 16.30 -2.27 16.59
CA GLU A 62 17.16 -3.42 16.90
C GLU A 62 16.50 -4.74 16.47
N ILE A 63 15.21 -4.93 16.76
CA ILE A 63 14.45 -6.10 16.30
C ILE A 63 14.40 -6.13 14.77
N ALA A 64 14.08 -5.00 14.11
CA ALA A 64 14.03 -4.93 12.65
C ALA A 64 15.37 -5.31 12.01
N ALA A 65 16.50 -4.88 12.59
CA ALA A 65 17.84 -5.23 12.11
C ALA A 65 18.08 -6.76 12.07
N THR A 66 17.51 -7.52 13.01
CA THR A 66 17.64 -9.00 13.03
C THR A 66 16.94 -9.68 11.87
N LEU A 67 16.02 -8.98 11.19
CA LEU A 67 15.20 -9.52 10.09
C LEU A 67 15.80 -9.22 8.70
N LYS A 68 16.91 -8.50 8.63
CA LYS A 68 17.59 -8.16 7.38
C LYS A 68 17.89 -9.37 6.52
N ASP A 69 18.56 -10.36 7.09
CA ASP A 69 18.97 -11.57 6.36
C ASP A 69 17.77 -12.44 5.95
N TYR A 70 16.61 -12.20 6.56
CA TYR A 70 15.37 -12.85 6.16
C TYR A 70 14.69 -12.15 4.98
N GLY A 71 15.07 -10.91 4.70
CA GLY A 71 14.62 -10.14 3.54
C GLY A 71 13.97 -8.80 3.84
N LEU A 72 13.89 -8.38 5.12
CA LEU A 72 13.42 -7.04 5.45
C LEU A 72 14.46 -6.01 5.00
N ALA A 73 14.08 -5.11 4.11
CA ALA A 73 14.97 -4.12 3.50
C ALA A 73 14.52 -2.67 3.70
N GLY A 74 13.28 -2.46 4.13
CA GLY A 74 12.70 -1.13 4.37
C GLY A 74 11.87 -1.06 5.64
N MET A 75 11.76 0.15 6.19
CA MET A 75 10.90 0.50 7.30
C MET A 75 10.04 1.70 6.94
N GLU A 76 8.89 1.81 7.58
CA GLU A 76 7.94 2.90 7.47
C GLU A 76 7.61 3.44 8.85
N ALA A 77 7.32 4.74 8.98
CA ALA A 77 7.12 5.37 10.28
C ALA A 77 6.10 6.51 10.21
N HIS A 78 5.45 6.83 11.34
CA HIS A 78 4.61 8.01 11.48
C HIS A 78 5.37 9.17 12.12
N TYR A 79 5.16 10.35 11.55
CA TYR A 79 5.60 11.61 12.13
C TYR A 79 4.44 12.24 12.95
N PRO A 80 4.64 12.69 14.17
CA PRO A 80 5.91 12.74 14.92
C PRO A 80 6.18 11.55 15.88
N ASN A 81 5.32 10.50 15.86
CA ASN A 81 5.34 9.46 16.89
C ASN A 81 6.60 8.59 16.86
N GLU A 82 6.89 7.99 15.70
CA GLU A 82 8.00 7.06 15.56
C GLU A 82 9.24 7.73 15.00
N VAL A 83 9.06 8.79 14.19
CA VAL A 83 10.15 9.60 13.65
C VAL A 83 9.85 11.08 13.83
N ASN A 84 10.81 11.84 14.33
CA ASN A 84 10.72 13.28 14.51
C ASN A 84 12.14 13.90 14.51
N GLU A 85 12.21 15.22 14.66
CA GLU A 85 13.46 15.97 14.66
C GLU A 85 14.42 15.52 15.77
N ASP A 86 13.91 15.11 16.93
CA ASP A 86 14.71 14.75 18.09
C ASP A 86 15.34 13.36 17.96
N ASN A 87 14.67 12.42 17.30
CA ASN A 87 15.09 11.02 17.16
C ASN A 87 15.64 10.67 15.77
N LEU A 88 15.71 11.62 14.85
CA LEU A 88 16.17 11.40 13.47
C LEU A 88 17.55 10.77 13.40
N HIS A 89 18.43 11.11 14.33
CA HIS A 89 19.77 10.54 14.45
C HIS A 89 19.76 9.02 14.72
N ILE A 90 18.73 8.49 15.39
CA ILE A 90 18.57 7.05 15.65
C ILE A 90 18.26 6.34 14.32
N TRP A 91 17.39 6.90 13.49
CA TRP A 91 17.06 6.38 12.18
C TRP A 91 18.25 6.41 11.21
N GLN A 92 18.99 7.52 11.18
CA GLN A 92 20.20 7.65 10.36
C GLN A 92 21.28 6.63 10.75
N LYS A 93 21.46 6.41 12.06
CA LYS A 93 22.37 5.37 12.57
C LYS A 93 21.89 3.98 12.17
N PHE A 94 20.60 3.69 12.33
CA PHE A 94 20.00 2.41 11.96
C PHE A 94 20.20 2.11 10.47
N GLU A 95 19.90 3.06 9.57
CA GLU A 95 20.13 2.88 8.14
C GLU A 95 21.59 2.57 7.81
N LYS A 96 22.51 3.32 8.44
CA LYS A 96 23.95 3.13 8.23
C LYS A 96 24.41 1.75 8.69
N ASP A 97 23.97 1.30 9.86
CA ASP A 97 24.48 0.09 10.50
C ASP A 97 23.82 -1.18 9.93
N SER A 98 22.53 -1.14 9.70
CA SER A 98 21.77 -2.29 9.21
C SER A 98 21.72 -2.35 7.68
N GLY A 99 21.74 -1.21 6.99
CA GLY A 99 21.44 -1.11 5.57
C GLY A 99 19.95 -1.24 5.24
N ILE A 100 19.06 -1.33 6.23
CA ILE A 100 17.60 -1.25 6.08
C ILE A 100 17.23 0.23 6.00
N LYS A 101 16.45 0.62 4.98
CA LYS A 101 16.13 2.01 4.67
C LYS A 101 14.81 2.44 5.31
N LEU A 102 14.71 3.68 5.80
CA LEU A 102 13.42 4.33 6.03
C LEU A 102 12.86 4.77 4.68
N ILE A 103 11.82 4.08 4.19
CA ILE A 103 11.31 4.27 2.84
C ILE A 103 10.16 5.25 2.74
N ALA A 104 9.41 5.44 3.81
CA ALA A 104 8.28 6.35 3.87
C ALA A 104 8.03 6.89 5.27
N ILE A 105 7.58 8.14 5.34
CA ILE A 105 7.07 8.77 6.55
C ILE A 105 5.65 9.25 6.29
N CYS A 106 4.72 8.83 7.15
CA CYS A 106 3.31 9.20 7.13
C CYS A 106 3.03 10.29 8.18
N PRO A 107 2.43 11.44 7.86
CA PRO A 107 1.97 12.40 8.87
C PRO A 107 0.84 11.80 9.70
N LEU A 108 0.94 11.87 11.02
CA LEU A 108 -0.07 11.38 11.96
C LEU A 108 -1.23 12.38 12.06
N LEU A 109 -2.07 12.45 11.03
CA LEU A 109 -3.24 13.34 10.92
C LEU A 109 -4.49 12.82 11.66
N PHE A 110 -4.30 11.87 12.55
CA PHE A 110 -5.31 11.19 13.36
C PHE A 110 -4.79 11.03 14.80
N ARG A 111 -5.45 10.38 15.71
CA ARG A 111 -5.12 10.18 17.14
C ARG A 111 -5.11 11.43 18.01
N ASP A 112 -4.65 12.58 17.53
CA ASP A 112 -4.65 13.81 18.33
C ASP A 112 -6.07 14.40 18.40
N GLN A 113 -6.48 14.85 19.58
CA GLN A 113 -7.76 15.53 19.78
C GLN A 113 -7.92 16.78 18.91
N THR A 114 -6.83 17.39 18.49
CA THR A 114 -6.80 18.49 17.52
C THR A 114 -7.59 18.16 16.26
N PHE A 115 -7.56 16.92 15.81
CA PHE A 115 -8.16 16.47 14.56
C PHE A 115 -9.48 15.70 14.74
N GLU A 116 -10.10 15.74 15.92
CA GLU A 116 -11.35 15.00 16.21
C GLU A 116 -12.50 15.29 15.23
N PHE A 117 -12.52 16.46 14.58
CA PHE A 117 -13.50 16.85 13.56
C PHE A 117 -12.94 16.87 12.13
N GLY A 118 -11.91 16.12 11.87
CA GLY A 118 -11.18 16.05 10.60
C GLY A 118 -9.87 16.83 10.63
N SER A 119 -8.95 16.42 9.78
CA SER A 119 -7.65 17.06 9.58
C SER A 119 -7.68 18.00 8.38
N LEU A 120 -7.23 17.53 7.22
CA LEU A 120 -7.22 18.32 5.97
C LEU A 120 -8.63 18.69 5.48
N SER A 121 -9.64 17.86 5.76
CA SER A 121 -11.04 18.14 5.38
C SER A 121 -11.82 18.97 6.40
N SER A 122 -11.26 19.21 7.59
CA SER A 122 -11.97 19.88 8.69
C SER A 122 -12.68 21.17 8.25
N PRO A 123 -13.93 21.42 8.67
CA PRO A 123 -14.59 22.70 8.44
C PRO A 123 -13.94 23.85 9.24
N ILE A 124 -13.15 23.52 10.28
CA ILE A 124 -12.47 24.49 11.16
C ILE A 124 -11.13 24.87 10.53
N LYS A 125 -11.01 26.14 10.09
CA LYS A 125 -9.86 26.64 9.35
C LYS A 125 -8.53 26.47 10.12
N GLU A 126 -8.55 26.72 11.41
CA GLU A 126 -7.38 26.62 12.29
C GLU A 126 -6.86 25.17 12.33
N LYS A 127 -7.76 24.20 12.43
CA LYS A 127 -7.41 22.76 12.46
C LYS A 127 -6.83 22.30 11.11
N ARG A 128 -7.37 22.79 10.00
CA ARG A 128 -6.78 22.52 8.68
C ARG A 128 -5.37 23.08 8.57
N LYS A 129 -5.10 24.29 9.08
CA LYS A 129 -3.75 24.85 9.09
C LYS A 129 -2.79 24.01 9.90
N GLU A 130 -3.19 23.57 11.10
CA GLU A 130 -2.38 22.67 11.92
C GLU A 130 -2.08 21.36 11.19
N ALA A 131 -3.06 20.77 10.51
CA ALA A 131 -2.89 19.56 9.70
C ALA A 131 -1.93 19.76 8.54
N ILE A 132 -2.07 20.88 7.81
CA ILE A 132 -1.18 21.22 6.69
C ILE A 132 0.27 21.43 7.19
N GLU A 133 0.47 22.11 8.32
CA GLU A 133 1.79 22.31 8.89
C GLU A 133 2.42 20.99 9.37
N LEU A 134 1.62 20.11 9.99
CA LEU A 134 2.09 18.77 10.36
C LEU A 134 2.52 17.98 9.12
N PHE A 135 1.73 18.04 8.05
CA PHE A 135 2.06 17.37 6.80
C PHE A 135 3.34 17.94 6.17
N LYS A 136 3.51 19.27 6.13
CA LYS A 136 4.73 19.91 5.64
C LYS A 136 5.98 19.40 6.38
N ARG A 137 5.92 19.29 7.72
CA ARG A 137 7.03 18.76 8.53
C ARG A 137 7.33 17.30 8.20
N ALA A 138 6.31 16.46 8.05
CA ALA A 138 6.50 15.08 7.64
C ALA A 138 7.18 14.99 6.24
N LEU A 139 6.75 15.83 5.28
CA LEU A 139 7.40 15.90 3.96
C LEU A 139 8.85 16.40 4.04
N GLN A 140 9.16 17.35 4.93
CA GLN A 140 10.54 17.80 5.17
C GLN A 140 11.44 16.67 5.65
N LEU A 141 10.94 15.84 6.60
CA LEU A 141 11.68 14.68 7.09
C LEU A 141 11.84 13.60 6.00
N ASN A 142 10.81 13.35 5.18
CA ASN A 142 10.92 12.51 3.98
C ASN A 142 12.08 13.00 3.07
N LYS A 143 12.18 14.32 2.86
CA LYS A 143 13.24 14.92 2.03
C LYS A 143 14.62 14.78 2.68
N VAL A 144 14.73 14.99 3.99
CA VAL A 144 15.98 14.84 4.77
C VAL A 144 16.48 13.39 4.77
N MET A 145 15.58 12.43 5.01
CA MET A 145 15.89 11.01 5.01
C MET A 145 15.99 10.42 3.60
N LYS A 146 15.62 11.18 2.59
CA LYS A 146 15.60 10.73 1.18
C LYS A 146 14.77 9.47 1.00
N THR A 147 13.59 9.44 1.62
CA THR A 147 12.64 8.34 1.47
C THR A 147 12.20 8.20 0.01
N ASP A 148 11.64 7.07 -0.35
CA ASP A 148 11.19 6.83 -1.71
C ASP A 148 9.87 7.56 -2.02
N PHE A 149 9.04 7.75 -1.00
CA PHE A 149 7.76 8.50 -1.04
C PHE A 149 7.34 8.88 0.39
N ALA A 150 6.30 9.68 0.53
CA ALA A 150 5.56 9.86 1.77
C ALA A 150 4.22 9.11 1.66
N ILE A 151 3.69 8.62 2.77
CA ILE A 151 2.33 8.08 2.82
C ILE A 151 1.38 9.18 3.33
N CYS A 152 0.16 9.21 2.82
CA CYS A 152 -0.94 9.98 3.37
C CYS A 152 -2.12 9.05 3.64
N TRP A 153 -2.34 8.74 4.91
CA TRP A 153 -3.52 8.01 5.38
C TRP A 153 -4.54 9.02 5.94
N PRO A 154 -5.80 9.05 5.42
CA PRO A 154 -6.76 10.09 5.80
C PRO A 154 -7.30 9.96 7.23
N GLY A 155 -7.30 8.75 7.77
CA GLY A 155 -7.63 8.44 9.16
C GLY A 155 -8.96 8.97 9.64
N ILE A 156 -8.96 10.23 10.11
CA ILE A 156 -10.11 10.89 10.73
C ILE A 156 -10.94 11.77 9.77
N ASP A 157 -10.47 11.95 8.52
CA ASP A 157 -11.14 12.76 7.52
C ASP A 157 -12.35 12.02 6.93
N GLY A 158 -13.48 12.17 7.60
CA GLY A 158 -14.70 11.46 7.29
C GLY A 158 -15.90 12.00 8.05
N TYR A 159 -16.98 11.22 8.15
CA TYR A 159 -18.21 11.60 8.81
C TYR A 159 -18.99 10.39 9.33
N GLU A 160 -19.89 10.64 10.30
CA GLU A 160 -20.87 9.66 10.80
C GLU A 160 -22.25 9.90 10.21
N ASN A 161 -22.62 11.17 10.06
CA ASN A 161 -23.92 11.59 9.59
C ASN A 161 -23.76 12.67 8.52
N GLY A 162 -24.38 12.47 7.38
CA GLY A 162 -24.27 13.35 6.20
C GLY A 162 -25.09 14.64 6.25
N PHE A 163 -25.98 14.81 7.24
CA PHE A 163 -26.84 15.99 7.32
C PHE A 163 -26.04 17.27 7.58
N GLY A 164 -26.25 18.28 6.73
CA GLY A 164 -25.58 19.58 6.86
C GLY A 164 -24.14 19.61 6.33
N ILE A 165 -23.63 18.50 5.77
CA ILE A 165 -22.30 18.46 5.18
C ILE A 165 -22.35 18.83 3.71
N ASP A 166 -21.59 19.85 3.32
CA ASP A 166 -21.21 20.07 1.93
C ASP A 166 -20.03 19.15 1.56
N PHE A 167 -20.34 18.00 0.99
CA PHE A 167 -19.33 17.01 0.59
C PHE A 167 -18.38 17.51 -0.50
N THR A 168 -18.83 18.43 -1.36
CA THR A 168 -17.97 19.05 -2.37
C THR A 168 -16.91 19.89 -1.70
N ALA A 169 -17.32 20.79 -0.81
CA ALA A 169 -16.38 21.61 -0.04
C ALA A 169 -15.48 20.76 0.88
N MET A 170 -15.99 19.67 1.43
CA MET A 170 -15.22 18.76 2.28
C MET A 170 -14.07 18.08 1.47
N ARG A 171 -14.37 17.50 0.30
CA ARG A 171 -13.36 16.94 -0.60
C ARG A 171 -12.38 17.99 -1.10
N GLN A 172 -12.89 19.17 -1.49
CA GLN A 172 -12.06 20.27 -1.97
C GLN A 172 -11.05 20.73 -0.92
N ARG A 173 -11.46 20.90 0.34
CA ARG A 173 -10.55 21.25 1.44
C ARG A 173 -9.42 20.23 1.59
N PHE A 174 -9.72 18.95 1.50
CA PHE A 174 -8.72 17.88 1.61
C PHE A 174 -7.68 17.99 0.48
N VAL A 175 -8.11 18.05 -0.77
CA VAL A 175 -7.19 18.09 -1.92
C VAL A 175 -6.38 19.39 -1.97
N GLU A 176 -6.99 20.54 -1.62
CA GLU A 176 -6.28 21.81 -1.52
C GLU A 176 -5.22 21.79 -0.41
N GLY A 177 -5.55 21.24 0.77
CA GLY A 177 -4.62 21.14 1.90
C GLY A 177 -3.43 20.22 1.58
N MET A 178 -3.67 19.10 0.92
CA MET A 178 -2.62 18.20 0.48
C MET A 178 -1.72 18.88 -0.58
N ALA A 179 -2.31 19.53 -1.59
CA ALA A 179 -1.56 20.25 -2.62
C ALA A 179 -0.73 21.40 -2.04
N GLU A 180 -1.27 22.15 -1.06
CA GLU A 180 -0.53 23.21 -0.36
C GLU A 180 0.70 22.66 0.36
N ALA A 181 0.56 21.54 1.09
CA ALA A 181 1.69 20.91 1.78
C ALA A 181 2.77 20.45 0.79
N MET A 182 2.37 19.82 -0.31
CA MET A 182 3.27 19.32 -1.34
C MET A 182 3.97 20.46 -2.11
N ASP A 183 3.30 21.57 -2.35
CA ASP A 183 3.92 22.75 -2.99
C ASP A 183 4.88 23.48 -2.06
N ALA A 184 4.63 23.45 -0.76
CA ALA A 184 5.54 24.01 0.25
C ALA A 184 6.83 23.18 0.40
N VAL A 185 6.75 21.86 0.17
CA VAL A 185 7.89 20.93 0.25
C VAL A 185 7.95 20.10 -1.04
N PRO A 186 8.40 20.72 -2.16
CA PRO A 186 8.33 20.07 -3.47
C PRO A 186 9.30 18.91 -3.62
N GLY A 187 9.02 18.06 -4.61
CA GLY A 187 9.88 16.94 -5.00
C GLY A 187 9.67 15.67 -4.18
N VAL A 188 8.71 15.64 -3.26
CA VAL A 188 8.32 14.43 -2.51
C VAL A 188 7.05 13.87 -3.10
N ARG A 189 7.11 12.62 -3.58
CA ARG A 189 5.93 11.88 -4.03
C ARG A 189 5.09 11.47 -2.82
N VAL A 190 3.76 11.49 -2.96
CA VAL A 190 2.84 11.04 -1.91
C VAL A 190 2.04 9.83 -2.40
N ALA A 191 2.03 8.78 -1.61
CA ALA A 191 1.20 7.60 -1.75
C ALA A 191 -0.02 7.74 -0.82
N PHE A 192 -1.21 7.91 -1.39
CA PHE A 192 -2.44 7.97 -0.64
C PHE A 192 -2.95 6.56 -0.35
N GLU A 193 -3.41 6.33 0.88
CA GLU A 193 -3.92 5.05 1.32
C GLU A 193 -5.43 5.13 1.55
N PRO A 194 -6.26 4.64 0.63
CA PRO A 194 -7.71 4.63 0.79
C PRO A 194 -8.15 3.70 1.93
N LYS A 195 -9.13 4.16 2.73
CA LYS A 195 -9.81 3.36 3.74
C LYS A 195 -11.29 3.76 3.81
N PRO A 196 -12.26 2.81 3.70
CA PRO A 196 -13.66 3.18 3.54
C PRO A 196 -14.34 3.66 4.83
N TYR A 197 -13.94 3.13 5.97
CA TYR A 197 -14.48 3.46 7.30
C TYR A 197 -13.49 3.09 8.40
N GLU A 198 -13.80 3.40 9.65
CA GLU A 198 -12.98 3.20 10.85
C GLU A 198 -11.71 4.08 10.86
N PRO A 199 -11.62 5.00 11.84
CA PRO A 199 -12.53 5.18 13.00
C PRO A 199 -13.84 5.90 12.70
N ARG A 200 -13.99 6.53 11.54
CA ARG A 200 -15.25 7.14 11.10
C ARG A 200 -16.15 6.12 10.43
N GLY A 201 -17.47 6.32 10.48
CA GLY A 201 -18.41 5.49 9.74
C GLY A 201 -18.22 5.56 8.21
N HIS A 202 -17.74 6.71 7.72
CA HIS A 202 -17.34 6.92 6.33
C HIS A 202 -16.09 7.79 6.27
N ILE A 203 -15.08 7.39 5.51
CA ILE A 203 -13.84 8.15 5.29
C ILE A 203 -13.82 8.65 3.84
N LEU A 204 -13.29 9.86 3.62
CA LEU A 204 -13.17 10.45 2.30
C LEU A 204 -12.19 9.65 1.43
N PHE A 205 -12.55 9.51 0.15
CA PHE A 205 -11.75 8.78 -0.84
C PHE A 205 -11.47 7.33 -0.40
N GLY A 206 -12.49 6.70 0.17
CA GLY A 206 -12.39 5.45 0.91
C GLY A 206 -12.24 4.18 0.07
N ASN A 207 -12.22 4.28 -1.25
CA ASN A 207 -11.99 3.15 -2.17
C ASN A 207 -11.00 3.53 -3.26
N THR A 208 -10.57 2.52 -4.03
CA THR A 208 -9.54 2.71 -5.05
C THR A 208 -9.93 3.74 -6.11
N ALA A 209 -11.17 3.74 -6.59
CA ALA A 209 -11.63 4.67 -7.63
C ALA A 209 -11.68 6.12 -7.12
N GLU A 210 -12.19 6.33 -5.92
CA GLU A 210 -12.21 7.66 -5.30
C GLU A 210 -10.79 8.16 -5.00
N GLY A 211 -9.91 7.27 -4.53
CA GLY A 211 -8.48 7.57 -4.34
C GLY A 211 -7.80 8.01 -5.63
N MET A 212 -8.07 7.35 -6.75
CA MET A 212 -7.55 7.74 -8.06
C MET A 212 -8.04 9.13 -8.49
N ILE A 213 -9.33 9.42 -8.31
CA ILE A 213 -9.88 10.77 -8.58
C ILE A 213 -9.17 11.82 -7.72
N MET A 214 -8.97 11.55 -6.44
CA MET A 214 -8.25 12.44 -5.53
C MET A 214 -6.81 12.67 -5.99
N CYS A 215 -6.09 11.62 -6.40
CA CYS A 215 -4.72 11.76 -6.92
C CYS A 215 -4.65 12.75 -8.10
N HIS A 216 -5.57 12.64 -9.06
CA HIS A 216 -5.66 13.57 -10.18
C HIS A 216 -5.95 15.00 -9.70
N GLN A 217 -6.96 15.18 -8.85
CA GLN A 217 -7.34 16.50 -8.34
C GLN A 217 -6.20 17.20 -7.59
N VAL A 218 -5.47 16.49 -6.73
CA VAL A 218 -4.32 17.05 -6.02
C VAL A 218 -3.22 17.44 -7.03
N GLN A 219 -2.91 16.55 -7.97
CA GLN A 219 -1.85 16.79 -8.95
C GLN A 219 -2.14 17.99 -9.84
N ASP A 220 -3.41 18.21 -10.23
CA ASP A 220 -3.85 19.35 -11.03
C ASP A 220 -3.71 20.68 -10.27
N LEU A 221 -3.80 20.65 -8.93
CA LEU A 221 -3.63 21.82 -8.07
C LEU A 221 -2.17 22.20 -7.81
N LEU A 222 -1.21 21.33 -8.07
CA LEU A 222 0.21 21.61 -7.83
C LEU A 222 0.70 22.78 -8.70
N LYS A 223 1.34 23.75 -8.07
CA LYS A 223 1.81 25.00 -8.71
C LYS A 223 3.32 25.16 -8.63
N ASN A 224 3.98 24.49 -7.68
CA ASN A 224 5.42 24.64 -7.50
C ASN A 224 6.18 24.20 -8.77
N PRO A 225 7.15 25.01 -9.26
CA PRO A 225 7.88 24.71 -10.49
C PRO A 225 8.62 23.36 -10.47
N GLU A 226 9.15 22.93 -9.31
CA GLU A 226 9.82 21.63 -9.16
C GLU A 226 8.81 20.49 -9.38
N ASN A 227 7.63 20.55 -8.73
CA ASN A 227 6.57 19.58 -8.92
C ASN A 227 6.08 19.55 -10.37
N LYS A 228 5.85 20.73 -10.97
CA LYS A 228 5.44 20.84 -12.38
C LYS A 228 6.49 20.28 -13.35
N LYS A 229 7.77 20.45 -13.06
CA LYS A 229 8.85 19.88 -13.87
C LYS A 229 8.82 18.34 -13.83
N ILE A 230 8.56 17.73 -12.66
CA ILE A 230 8.43 16.28 -12.53
C ILE A 230 7.24 15.80 -13.39
N LEU A 231 6.08 16.44 -13.26
CA LEU A 231 4.88 16.11 -14.03
C LEU A 231 5.08 16.27 -15.54
N ALA A 232 5.74 17.33 -15.96
CA ALA A 232 6.07 17.57 -17.37
C ALA A 232 7.05 16.52 -17.94
N GLY A 233 7.85 15.88 -17.07
CA GLY A 233 8.70 14.75 -17.40
C GLY A 233 7.95 13.42 -17.60
N GLY A 234 6.62 13.42 -17.43
CA GLY A 234 5.77 12.23 -17.57
C GLY A 234 5.73 11.35 -16.32
N ASP A 235 6.15 11.88 -15.18
CA ASP A 235 6.10 11.21 -13.90
C ASP A 235 4.88 11.67 -13.08
N ILE A 236 4.60 10.99 -11.95
CA ILE A 236 3.51 11.33 -11.05
C ILE A 236 4.03 11.90 -9.73
N MET A 237 3.24 12.76 -9.10
CA MET A 237 3.52 13.27 -7.75
C MET A 237 2.60 12.65 -6.70
N VAL A 238 1.42 12.17 -7.11
CA VAL A 238 0.45 11.53 -6.21
C VAL A 238 -0.02 10.23 -6.84
N GLY A 239 0.05 9.15 -6.07
CA GLY A 239 -0.47 7.85 -6.44
C GLY A 239 -1.02 7.14 -5.21
N LEU A 240 -1.32 5.85 -5.33
CA LEU A 240 -1.95 5.07 -4.29
C LEU A 240 -0.96 4.15 -3.57
N ASN A 241 -1.29 3.88 -2.31
CA ASN A 241 -0.85 2.79 -1.47
C ASN A 241 -2.09 2.01 -1.02
N PRO A 242 -2.72 1.20 -1.87
CA PRO A 242 -3.86 0.42 -1.42
C PRO A 242 -3.38 -0.69 -0.48
N GLU A 243 -4.11 -0.85 0.62
CA GLU A 243 -3.94 -1.94 1.56
C GLU A 243 -4.95 -3.04 1.27
N ILE A 244 -4.54 -4.30 1.34
CA ILE A 244 -5.42 -5.45 1.10
C ILE A 244 -6.66 -5.39 2.01
N GLY A 245 -6.46 -5.13 3.32
CA GLY A 245 -7.54 -5.03 4.29
C GLY A 245 -8.56 -3.96 3.90
N HIS A 246 -8.09 -2.77 3.58
CA HIS A 246 -8.94 -1.64 3.20
C HIS A 246 -9.74 -1.89 1.91
N VAL A 247 -9.13 -2.54 0.92
CA VAL A 247 -9.81 -2.94 -0.33
C VAL A 247 -10.93 -3.94 -0.02
N LEU A 248 -10.68 -4.92 0.86
CA LEU A 248 -11.69 -5.90 1.28
C LEU A 248 -12.78 -5.26 2.17
N MET A 249 -12.45 -4.25 2.99
CA MET A 249 -13.42 -3.43 3.72
C MET A 249 -14.36 -2.70 2.76
N ALA A 250 -13.84 -2.19 1.65
CA ALA A 250 -14.61 -1.50 0.61
C ALA A 250 -15.41 -2.45 -0.30
N PHE A 251 -15.38 -3.77 -0.07
CA PHE A 251 -16.00 -4.79 -0.93
C PHE A 251 -15.48 -4.76 -2.38
N GLU A 252 -14.27 -4.29 -2.61
CA GLU A 252 -13.63 -4.30 -3.91
C GLU A 252 -12.97 -5.67 -4.20
N ASP A 253 -12.93 -6.04 -5.47
CA ASP A 253 -12.13 -7.20 -5.94
C ASP A 253 -10.65 -6.82 -6.00
N LEU A 254 -9.77 -7.57 -5.30
CA LEU A 254 -8.35 -7.22 -5.18
C LEU A 254 -7.65 -7.08 -6.54
N PRO A 255 -7.67 -8.07 -7.44
CA PRO A 255 -7.02 -7.94 -8.75
C PRO A 255 -7.52 -6.73 -9.54
N TYR A 256 -8.83 -6.49 -9.55
CA TYR A 256 -9.43 -5.39 -10.27
C TYR A 256 -9.07 -4.02 -9.65
N ALA A 257 -9.15 -3.89 -8.33
CA ALA A 257 -8.80 -2.66 -7.62
C ALA A 257 -7.33 -2.25 -7.88
N TYR A 258 -6.40 -3.20 -7.77
CA TYR A 258 -4.98 -2.93 -8.03
C TYR A 258 -4.66 -2.65 -9.51
N SER A 259 -5.48 -3.19 -10.44
CA SER A 259 -5.27 -2.94 -11.87
C SER A 259 -5.43 -1.47 -12.27
N TRP A 260 -6.27 -0.71 -11.56
CA TRP A 260 -6.51 0.70 -11.84
C TRP A 260 -5.27 1.57 -11.66
N PRO A 261 -4.67 1.67 -10.46
CA PRO A 261 -3.47 2.46 -10.27
C PRO A 261 -2.27 1.91 -11.06
N LEU A 262 -2.18 0.60 -11.27
CA LEU A 262 -1.14 0.00 -12.12
C LEU A 262 -1.24 0.48 -13.57
N SER A 263 -2.43 0.48 -14.16
CA SER A 263 -2.63 0.88 -15.56
C SER A 263 -2.29 2.35 -15.81
N GLU A 264 -2.37 3.20 -14.79
CA GLU A 264 -2.04 4.62 -14.87
C GLU A 264 -0.64 4.96 -14.32
N GLY A 265 0.15 3.94 -13.90
CA GLY A 265 1.45 4.15 -13.26
C GLY A 265 1.36 4.87 -11.92
N ARG A 266 0.22 4.72 -11.21
CA ARG A 266 -0.06 5.37 -9.93
C ARG A 266 -0.01 4.43 -8.73
N LEU A 267 0.33 3.15 -8.90
CA LEU A 267 0.58 2.27 -7.78
C LEU A 267 1.99 2.53 -7.23
N VAL A 268 2.08 3.39 -6.24
CA VAL A 268 3.36 3.79 -5.62
C VAL A 268 3.85 2.73 -4.64
N HIS A 269 2.93 2.22 -3.84
CA HIS A 269 3.21 1.26 -2.78
C HIS A 269 2.04 0.29 -2.63
N VAL A 270 2.25 -0.77 -1.85
CA VAL A 270 1.20 -1.71 -1.45
C VAL A 270 1.37 -2.05 0.02
N HIS A 271 0.29 -2.03 0.80
CA HIS A 271 0.27 -2.59 2.14
C HIS A 271 -0.37 -3.97 2.12
N LEU A 272 0.34 -4.92 2.70
CA LEU A 272 -0.01 -6.34 2.69
C LEU A 272 -0.40 -6.80 4.07
N ASN A 273 -1.60 -7.33 4.16
CA ASN A 273 -2.16 -8.02 5.31
C ASN A 273 -3.22 -9.02 4.84
N SER A 274 -4.18 -9.34 5.65
CA SER A 274 -5.30 -10.22 5.31
C SER A 274 -6.47 -9.96 6.25
N GLN A 275 -7.70 -10.05 5.74
CA GLN A 275 -8.91 -10.02 6.58
C GLN A 275 -10.14 -10.60 5.86
N PRO A 276 -11.23 -10.90 6.58
CA PRO A 276 -12.51 -11.23 5.96
C PRO A 276 -13.12 -10.04 5.22
N LEU A 277 -13.82 -10.31 4.12
CA LEU A 277 -14.51 -9.31 3.33
C LEU A 277 -15.48 -8.48 4.20
N GLY A 278 -15.39 -7.16 4.11
CA GLY A 278 -16.30 -6.23 4.79
C GLY A 278 -16.21 -6.19 6.31
N ASN A 279 -15.13 -6.75 6.90
CA ASN A 279 -14.91 -6.67 8.34
C ASN A 279 -14.25 -5.33 8.72
N TYR A 280 -14.11 -5.06 10.03
CA TYR A 280 -13.27 -3.95 10.52
C TYR A 280 -11.80 -4.25 10.23
N ASP A 281 -10.97 -3.23 10.32
CA ASP A 281 -9.54 -3.32 10.09
C ASP A 281 -8.83 -4.23 11.11
N GLN A 282 -8.40 -5.40 10.65
CA GLN A 282 -7.84 -6.43 11.55
C GLN A 282 -6.35 -6.61 11.41
N ASP A 283 -5.77 -6.17 10.30
CA ASP A 283 -4.33 -6.30 10.04
C ASP A 283 -3.79 -7.71 10.32
N LEU A 284 -4.52 -8.73 9.87
CA LEU A 284 -4.10 -10.12 10.04
C LEU A 284 -2.87 -10.41 9.17
N ASN A 285 -2.09 -11.41 9.56
CA ASN A 285 -0.95 -11.86 8.76
C ASN A 285 -1.38 -12.24 7.33
N VAL A 286 -0.56 -11.87 6.37
CA VAL A 286 -0.75 -12.17 4.94
C VAL A 286 -1.02 -13.67 4.73
N GLY A 287 -1.99 -13.97 3.88
CA GLY A 287 -2.35 -15.35 3.55
C GLY A 287 -3.08 -16.13 4.64
N THR A 288 -3.43 -15.49 5.77
CA THR A 288 -4.21 -16.14 6.84
C THR A 288 -5.64 -16.41 6.38
N ILE A 289 -6.22 -15.48 5.62
CA ILE A 289 -7.56 -15.59 5.05
C ILE A 289 -7.48 -15.34 3.55
N SER A 290 -8.23 -16.12 2.78
CA SER A 290 -8.37 -15.97 1.33
C SER A 290 -7.03 -15.87 0.57
N PRO A 291 -6.11 -16.85 0.71
CA PRO A 291 -4.82 -16.82 0.01
C PRO A 291 -4.95 -16.80 -1.51
N GLU A 292 -6.11 -17.21 -2.06
CA GLU A 292 -6.42 -17.11 -3.48
C GLU A 292 -6.53 -15.67 -3.98
N LEU A 293 -6.97 -14.75 -3.14
CA LEU A 293 -7.03 -13.32 -3.47
C LEU A 293 -5.62 -12.73 -3.56
N LEU A 294 -4.70 -13.16 -2.67
CA LEU A 294 -3.30 -12.79 -2.73
C LEU A 294 -2.65 -13.26 -4.04
N ASP A 295 -2.91 -14.50 -4.46
CA ASP A 295 -2.42 -15.02 -5.74
C ASP A 295 -2.93 -14.18 -6.93
N GLY A 296 -4.22 -13.81 -6.91
CA GLY A 296 -4.81 -12.93 -7.93
C GLY A 296 -4.16 -11.55 -7.98
N MET A 297 -3.89 -10.96 -6.82
CA MET A 297 -3.16 -9.70 -6.72
C MET A 297 -1.74 -9.83 -7.28
N MET A 298 -0.97 -10.87 -6.87
CA MET A 298 0.40 -11.09 -7.37
C MET A 298 0.42 -11.29 -8.89
N TRP A 299 -0.61 -11.93 -9.46
CA TRP A 299 -0.77 -12.06 -10.92
C TRP A 299 -0.87 -10.69 -11.60
N ILE A 300 -1.69 -9.78 -11.08
CA ILE A 300 -1.83 -8.42 -11.62
C ILE A 300 -0.55 -7.62 -11.45
N LEU A 301 0.14 -7.72 -10.31
CA LEU A 301 1.43 -7.08 -10.10
C LEU A 301 2.48 -7.57 -11.12
N LYS A 302 2.53 -8.88 -11.40
CA LYS A 302 3.40 -9.46 -12.44
C LYS A 302 3.02 -8.93 -13.83
N MET A 303 1.73 -8.89 -14.16
CA MET A 303 1.21 -8.42 -15.44
C MET A 303 1.63 -6.98 -15.75
N HIS A 304 1.74 -6.14 -14.74
CA HIS A 304 2.12 -4.74 -14.86
C HIS A 304 3.58 -4.44 -14.47
N SER A 305 4.42 -5.46 -14.31
CA SER A 305 5.86 -5.31 -13.99
C SER A 305 6.12 -4.51 -12.71
N TYR A 306 5.35 -4.76 -11.65
CA TYR A 306 5.54 -4.06 -10.39
C TYR A 306 6.91 -4.38 -9.77
N GLN A 307 7.69 -3.35 -9.42
CA GLN A 307 9.05 -3.46 -8.91
C GLN A 307 9.29 -2.60 -7.65
N SER A 308 8.23 -2.01 -7.09
CA SER A 308 8.33 -1.22 -5.86
C SER A 308 8.31 -2.12 -4.61
N TRP A 309 8.06 -1.52 -3.47
CA TRP A 309 8.06 -2.18 -2.18
C TRP A 309 6.81 -3.00 -1.94
N PHE A 310 6.97 -4.09 -1.19
CA PHE A 310 5.92 -4.92 -0.61
C PHE A 310 5.88 -4.62 0.89
N GLY A 311 5.05 -3.65 1.29
CA GLY A 311 4.91 -3.19 2.66
C GLY A 311 4.09 -4.16 3.48
N ILE A 312 4.61 -4.59 4.61
CA ILE A 312 3.87 -5.40 5.58
C ILE A 312 3.23 -4.43 6.57
N ASP A 313 1.92 -4.43 6.63
CA ASP A 313 1.12 -3.67 7.60
C ASP A 313 0.17 -4.60 8.33
N ILE A 314 0.56 -4.98 9.54
CA ILE A 314 -0.12 -6.01 10.33
C ILE A 314 -0.23 -5.60 11.80
N ASN A 315 -1.12 -6.27 12.52
CA ASN A 315 -1.18 -6.21 13.97
C ASN A 315 -0.89 -7.61 14.54
N PRO A 316 0.37 -7.89 14.96
CA PRO A 316 0.75 -9.22 15.46
C PRO A 316 0.00 -9.64 16.72
N VAL A 317 -0.53 -8.71 17.50
CA VAL A 317 -1.26 -8.88 18.76
C VAL A 317 -0.47 -9.73 19.78
N ARG A 318 -0.62 -11.05 19.75
CA ARG A 318 0.00 -12.00 20.70
C ARG A 318 1.24 -12.69 20.14
N MET A 319 1.45 -12.61 18.83
CA MET A 319 2.57 -13.26 18.16
C MET A 319 3.83 -12.39 18.33
N PRO A 320 5.02 -12.97 18.57
CA PRO A 320 6.26 -12.22 18.46
C PRO A 320 6.39 -11.58 17.08
N VAL A 321 6.76 -10.31 17.02
CA VAL A 321 6.80 -9.55 15.75
C VAL A 321 7.77 -10.17 14.74
N GLU A 322 8.89 -10.73 15.20
CA GLU A 322 9.85 -11.44 14.37
C GLU A 322 9.23 -12.65 13.68
N THR A 323 8.41 -13.41 14.41
CA THR A 323 7.68 -14.55 13.85
C THR A 323 6.63 -14.07 12.85
N ALA A 324 5.90 -13.01 13.18
CA ALA A 324 4.90 -12.44 12.31
C ALA A 324 5.51 -11.98 10.98
N ILE A 325 6.58 -11.19 11.02
CA ILE A 325 7.26 -10.71 9.80
C ILE A 325 7.77 -11.87 8.93
N LYS A 326 8.39 -12.89 9.54
CA LYS A 326 8.86 -14.07 8.79
C LYS A 326 7.71 -14.79 8.12
N ASN A 327 6.60 -15.02 8.83
CA ASN A 327 5.42 -15.67 8.26
C ASN A 327 4.83 -14.86 7.08
N ASN A 328 4.79 -13.53 7.19
CA ASN A 328 4.28 -12.67 6.12
C ASN A 328 5.19 -12.70 4.89
N ILE A 329 6.51 -12.60 5.09
CA ILE A 329 7.50 -12.71 4.00
C ILE A 329 7.36 -14.07 3.29
N ASP A 330 7.23 -15.15 4.05
CA ASP A 330 7.10 -16.50 3.49
C ASP A 330 5.78 -16.67 2.72
N ALA A 331 4.67 -16.14 3.25
CA ALA A 331 3.38 -16.19 2.56
C ALA A 331 3.42 -15.47 1.21
N VAL A 332 4.03 -14.27 1.17
CA VAL A 332 4.20 -13.51 -0.07
C VAL A 332 5.14 -14.22 -1.04
N LYS A 333 6.29 -14.71 -0.58
CA LYS A 333 7.22 -15.49 -1.42
C LYS A 333 6.54 -16.71 -2.02
N ALA A 334 5.81 -17.48 -1.20
CA ALA A 334 5.09 -18.67 -1.67
C ALA A 334 4.01 -18.34 -2.72
N SER A 335 3.32 -17.21 -2.58
CA SER A 335 2.38 -16.73 -3.59
C SER A 335 3.10 -16.32 -4.88
N ILE A 336 4.18 -15.55 -4.77
CA ILE A 336 4.98 -15.10 -5.93
C ILE A 336 5.58 -16.29 -6.67
N ASP A 337 6.09 -17.31 -5.97
CA ASP A 337 6.64 -18.52 -6.58
C ASP A 337 5.56 -19.24 -7.40
N ARG A 338 4.36 -19.45 -6.82
CA ARG A 338 3.23 -20.01 -7.58
C ARG A 338 2.92 -19.22 -8.85
N ILE A 339 2.87 -17.89 -8.73
CA ILE A 339 2.54 -17.00 -9.85
C ILE A 339 3.66 -16.96 -10.90
N ASN A 340 4.91 -17.05 -10.49
CA ASN A 340 6.04 -17.12 -11.42
C ASN A 340 6.13 -18.47 -12.17
N ASP A 341 5.54 -19.53 -11.61
CA ASP A 341 5.53 -20.89 -12.16
C ASP A 341 4.25 -21.21 -12.97
N ILE A 342 3.28 -20.29 -13.01
CA ILE A 342 2.06 -20.46 -13.82
C ILE A 342 2.40 -20.62 -15.30
N ASP A 343 1.69 -21.51 -16.02
CA ASP A 343 1.67 -21.56 -17.48
C ASP A 343 0.93 -20.32 -18.02
N ASP A 344 1.66 -19.22 -18.13
CA ASP A 344 1.14 -17.92 -18.58
C ASP A 344 0.40 -18.05 -19.93
N GLU A 345 0.92 -18.86 -20.86
CA GLU A 345 0.35 -19.02 -22.19
C GLU A 345 -1.03 -19.68 -22.15
N SER A 346 -1.15 -20.77 -21.41
CA SER A 346 -2.41 -21.50 -21.32
C SER A 346 -3.46 -20.72 -20.53
N VAL A 347 -3.07 -20.02 -19.46
CA VAL A 347 -4.00 -19.17 -18.67
C VAL A 347 -4.51 -17.99 -19.49
N ILE A 348 -3.62 -17.28 -20.18
CA ILE A 348 -3.99 -16.12 -21.00
C ILE A 348 -4.85 -16.58 -22.18
N TRP A 349 -4.49 -17.71 -22.83
CA TRP A 349 -5.30 -18.26 -23.91
C TRP A 349 -6.70 -18.63 -23.42
N ALA A 350 -6.82 -19.31 -22.30
CA ALA A 350 -8.10 -19.72 -21.72
C ALA A 350 -8.99 -18.51 -21.37
N ALA A 351 -8.40 -17.47 -20.78
CA ALA A 351 -9.11 -16.23 -20.46
C ALA A 351 -9.64 -15.49 -21.70
N ASN A 352 -8.95 -15.59 -22.83
CA ASN A 352 -9.36 -14.98 -24.10
C ASN A 352 -10.22 -15.89 -24.99
N ASN A 353 -10.43 -17.15 -24.62
CA ASN A 353 -11.27 -18.13 -25.31
C ASN A 353 -12.21 -18.86 -24.34
N PRO A 354 -13.05 -18.13 -23.57
CA PRO A 354 -13.84 -18.70 -22.48
C PRO A 354 -14.86 -19.74 -22.96
N ASP A 355 -15.36 -19.64 -24.20
CA ASP A 355 -16.24 -20.59 -24.84
C ASP A 355 -15.59 -21.95 -25.08
N LYS A 356 -14.29 -21.97 -25.34
CA LYS A 356 -13.50 -23.19 -25.59
C LYS A 356 -12.82 -23.75 -24.34
N ALA A 357 -12.57 -22.91 -23.34
CA ALA A 357 -11.80 -23.23 -22.14
C ALA A 357 -12.67 -23.27 -20.87
N ARG A 358 -13.93 -23.65 -20.98
CA ARG A 358 -14.89 -23.68 -19.86
C ARG A 358 -14.36 -24.48 -18.67
N GLY A 359 -14.23 -23.81 -17.48
CA GLY A 359 -13.77 -24.44 -16.25
C GLY A 359 -12.29 -24.83 -16.23
N TRP A 360 -11.51 -24.49 -17.27
CA TRP A 360 -10.11 -24.87 -17.34
C TRP A 360 -9.24 -24.08 -16.36
N ILE A 361 -9.46 -22.77 -16.25
CA ILE A 361 -8.68 -21.90 -15.32
C ILE A 361 -8.89 -22.35 -13.89
N GLU A 362 -10.12 -22.60 -13.49
CA GLU A 362 -10.47 -23.08 -12.15
C GLU A 362 -9.78 -24.41 -11.84
N ALA A 363 -9.85 -25.37 -12.77
CA ALA A 363 -9.20 -26.66 -12.63
C ALA A 363 -7.67 -26.55 -12.59
N TYR A 364 -7.09 -25.61 -13.32
CA TYR A 364 -5.66 -25.32 -13.31
C TYR A 364 -5.21 -24.70 -11.99
N LEU A 365 -5.90 -23.65 -11.51
CA LEU A 365 -5.58 -22.96 -10.26
C LEU A 365 -5.75 -23.89 -9.04
N LEU A 366 -6.74 -24.78 -9.07
CA LEU A 366 -6.90 -25.80 -8.03
C LEU A 366 -5.66 -26.71 -7.94
N ARG A 367 -5.08 -27.09 -9.11
CA ARG A 367 -3.84 -27.88 -9.13
C ARG A 367 -2.64 -27.12 -8.63
N ALA A 368 -2.51 -25.86 -8.98
CA ALA A 368 -1.40 -25.04 -8.53
C ALA A 368 -1.37 -24.84 -7.00
N ARG A 369 -2.51 -25.04 -6.33
CA ARG A 369 -2.66 -24.86 -4.87
C ARG A 369 -2.66 -26.15 -4.07
N THR A 370 -2.84 -27.31 -4.69
CA THR A 370 -2.86 -28.59 -3.95
C THR A 370 -1.48 -29.21 -3.83
N THR A 371 -1.23 -29.88 -2.71
CA THR A 371 -0.04 -30.73 -2.51
C THR A 371 -0.15 -32.11 -3.18
N HIS A 372 -1.36 -32.44 -3.70
CA HIS A 372 -1.69 -33.74 -4.29
C HIS A 372 -2.38 -33.59 -5.66
N PRO A 373 -1.72 -32.95 -6.65
CA PRO A 373 -2.33 -32.75 -7.97
C PRO A 373 -2.66 -34.06 -8.69
N GLU A 374 -1.96 -35.13 -8.37
CA GLU A 374 -2.20 -36.47 -8.93
C GLU A 374 -3.55 -37.07 -8.52
N LYS A 375 -4.17 -36.58 -7.45
CA LYS A 375 -5.49 -37.04 -7.00
C LYS A 375 -6.65 -36.32 -7.68
N LEU A 376 -6.36 -35.25 -8.42
CA LEU A 376 -7.38 -34.49 -9.11
C LEU A 376 -7.72 -35.12 -10.48
N ALA A 377 -8.94 -34.88 -10.95
CA ALA A 377 -9.35 -35.28 -12.31
C ALA A 377 -8.40 -34.63 -13.34
N PRO A 378 -8.05 -35.27 -14.45
CA PRO A 378 -7.18 -34.70 -15.48
C PRO A 378 -7.64 -33.32 -15.94
N LEU A 379 -6.69 -32.40 -16.23
CA LEU A 379 -7.05 -31.12 -16.84
C LEU A 379 -7.78 -31.40 -18.18
N PRO A 380 -8.88 -30.67 -18.45
CA PRO A 380 -9.46 -30.69 -19.78
C PRO A 380 -8.43 -30.24 -20.82
N SER A 381 -8.42 -30.89 -22.00
CA SER A 381 -7.53 -30.46 -23.10
C SER A 381 -8.01 -29.10 -23.62
N LEU A 382 -7.06 -28.17 -23.79
CA LEU A 382 -7.32 -26.92 -24.50
C LEU A 382 -7.37 -27.20 -26.01
N LYS A 383 -8.47 -26.90 -26.65
CA LYS A 383 -8.59 -26.93 -28.11
C LYS A 383 -8.07 -25.60 -28.67
N LYS A 384 -6.74 -25.45 -28.65
CA LYS A 384 -6.04 -24.27 -29.23
C LYS A 384 -6.24 -24.20 -30.74
#